data_7eb169c44455cf3a0e33b80ebb7dc9b6
#
_entry.id   7eb169c44455cf3a0e33b80ebb7dc9b6
#
_cell.length_a   1.000
_cell.length_b   1.000
_cell.length_c   1.000
_cell.angle_alpha   90.00
_cell.angle_beta   90.00
_cell.angle_gamma   90.00
#
_symmetry.space_group_name_H-M   'P 1'
#
loop_
_entity.id
_entity.type
_entity.pdbx_description
1 polymer ?
#
loop_
_entity_poly.entity_id
_entity_poly.type
_entity_poly.pdbx_seq_one_letter_code
_entity_poly.pdbx_strand_id
1 'polypeptide(L)'
;MKKFNVMIVGMGKRGKHHATAFNANPNFQVTGICDIDAEKLKAAAPSLGNPATGTDAAKMAKEIKPDVFCFCTMPHIRTDMLKIAVDCGAKMVAFEKPVALSMNEALTLKSLVDKSGIKAVVSHQHRYGAHYRKIKEIVESGDLGRIEMIYASATGWMTHMMSHMVDYMRWYNGNVEAEWVMGQAAGKSKLSDNHPSPDFIAGIIQFANGVRGIVECGAGAPDQPEVAKWWGKNRICVQGTDGFAEVLTNGGWRSVTAKGVLKGEGAMNYDLDMPPYIQEMADWLINGKIHQCNFANAFKGCEIVNGIIRSSLQGGQIKLPLGEGPDEITELKAKLPEKKAIANEFNKVEFPGC
;
A
#
# COMPACT_ATOMS: atom_id res chain seq x y z
N MET A 1 17.81 -8.48 -25.71
CA MET A 1 16.50 -7.81 -25.86
C MET A 1 16.63 -6.33 -25.51
N LYS A 2 15.85 -5.45 -26.12
CA LYS A 2 15.83 -4.02 -25.78
C LYS A 2 15.21 -3.87 -24.37
N LYS A 3 15.90 -3.15 -23.48
CA LYS A 3 15.40 -2.86 -22.14
C LYS A 3 14.26 -1.84 -22.18
N PHE A 4 13.32 -1.93 -21.25
CA PHE A 4 12.31 -0.90 -21.03
C PHE A 4 12.93 0.32 -20.35
N ASN A 5 12.70 1.49 -20.89
CA ASN A 5 13.14 2.75 -20.30
C ASN A 5 12.27 3.11 -19.12
N VAL A 6 12.88 3.44 -17.99
CA VAL A 6 12.20 3.83 -16.75
C VAL A 6 12.54 5.26 -16.39
N MET A 7 11.50 6.05 -16.11
CA MET A 7 11.64 7.37 -15.47
C MET A 7 11.06 7.30 -14.06
N ILE A 8 11.80 7.84 -13.08
CA ILE A 8 11.37 7.84 -11.67
C ILE A 8 11.21 9.27 -11.18
N VAL A 9 10.07 9.57 -10.56
CA VAL A 9 9.75 10.87 -9.97
C VAL A 9 9.66 10.74 -8.45
N GLY A 10 10.38 11.62 -7.73
CA GLY A 10 10.52 11.58 -6.29
C GLY A 10 11.70 10.70 -5.84
N MET A 11 12.87 11.33 -5.63
CA MET A 11 14.12 10.67 -5.26
C MET A 11 14.38 10.64 -3.74
N GLY A 12 13.30 10.59 -2.94
CA GLY A 12 13.37 10.26 -1.52
C GLY A 12 13.78 8.81 -1.28
N LYS A 13 13.70 8.33 -0.04
CA LYS A 13 14.06 6.96 0.35
C LYS A 13 13.39 5.91 -0.54
N ARG A 14 12.07 6.04 -0.81
CA ARG A 14 11.33 5.06 -1.61
C ARG A 14 11.72 5.10 -3.08
N GLY A 15 11.85 6.30 -3.67
CA GLY A 15 12.29 6.42 -5.05
C GLY A 15 13.67 5.81 -5.31
N LYS A 16 14.60 5.96 -4.37
CA LYS A 16 15.91 5.31 -4.45
C LYS A 16 15.80 3.78 -4.44
N HIS A 17 14.94 3.20 -3.58
CA HIS A 17 14.71 1.74 -3.58
C HIS A 17 14.16 1.25 -4.92
N HIS A 18 13.14 1.95 -5.47
CA HIS A 18 12.60 1.60 -6.79
C HIS A 18 13.66 1.73 -7.89
N ALA A 19 14.41 2.85 -7.91
CA ALA A 19 15.45 3.09 -8.92
C ALA A 19 16.52 2.01 -8.91
N THR A 20 17.01 1.65 -7.73
CA THR A 20 18.02 0.58 -7.56
C THR A 20 17.47 -0.77 -8.05
N ALA A 21 16.24 -1.11 -7.67
CA ALA A 21 15.62 -2.38 -8.06
C ALA A 21 15.33 -2.47 -9.57
N PHE A 22 14.89 -1.37 -10.19
CA PHE A 22 14.72 -1.31 -11.65
C PHE A 22 16.06 -1.49 -12.37
N ASN A 23 17.12 -0.78 -11.94
CA ASN A 23 18.44 -0.89 -12.58
C ASN A 23 19.09 -2.28 -12.39
N ALA A 24 18.79 -2.96 -11.29
CA ALA A 24 19.28 -4.31 -11.04
C ALA A 24 18.57 -5.37 -11.92
N ASN A 25 17.39 -5.09 -12.45
CA ASN A 25 16.63 -6.02 -13.28
C ASN A 25 17.10 -5.94 -14.75
N PRO A 26 17.42 -7.07 -15.41
CA PRO A 26 17.95 -7.07 -16.78
C PRO A 26 17.00 -6.52 -17.85
N ASN A 27 15.68 -6.46 -17.56
CA ASN A 27 14.68 -5.99 -18.51
C ASN A 27 14.46 -4.47 -18.48
N PHE A 28 15.02 -3.77 -17.48
CA PHE A 28 14.81 -2.33 -17.30
C PHE A 28 16.12 -1.55 -17.33
N GLN A 29 15.99 -0.26 -17.62
CA GLN A 29 17.05 0.73 -17.48
C GLN A 29 16.45 2.04 -16.99
N VAL A 30 16.95 2.57 -15.89
CA VAL A 30 16.59 3.91 -15.43
C VAL A 30 17.25 4.93 -16.33
N THR A 31 16.46 5.62 -17.15
CA THR A 31 16.94 6.62 -18.12
C THR A 31 16.68 8.04 -17.65
N GLY A 32 15.84 8.24 -16.64
CA GLY A 32 15.58 9.55 -16.07
C GLY A 32 15.17 9.47 -14.60
N ILE A 33 15.61 10.46 -13.84
CA ILE A 33 15.17 10.70 -12.46
C ILE A 33 14.76 12.16 -12.28
N CYS A 34 13.63 12.37 -11.60
CA CYS A 34 13.06 13.69 -11.36
C CYS A 34 12.77 13.91 -9.86
N ASP A 35 13.11 15.05 -9.34
CA ASP A 35 12.73 15.51 -8.00
C ASP A 35 12.75 17.03 -7.98
N ILE A 36 11.86 17.66 -7.22
CA ILE A 36 11.87 19.12 -7.03
C ILE A 36 13.14 19.60 -6.33
N ASP A 37 13.83 18.73 -5.63
CA ASP A 37 15.08 18.96 -4.93
C ASP A 37 16.28 18.48 -5.78
N ALA A 38 16.99 19.43 -6.37
CA ALA A 38 18.14 19.16 -7.23
C ALA A 38 19.31 18.45 -6.51
N GLU A 39 19.48 18.67 -5.21
CA GLU A 39 20.55 18.01 -4.45
C GLU A 39 20.29 16.51 -4.29
N LYS A 40 19.01 16.10 -4.16
CA LYS A 40 18.65 14.66 -4.18
C LYS A 40 18.99 14.00 -5.51
N LEU A 41 18.79 14.71 -6.62
CA LEU A 41 19.13 14.21 -7.95
C LEU A 41 20.64 14.03 -8.10
N LYS A 42 21.42 15.05 -7.73
CA LYS A 42 22.87 15.03 -7.74
C LYS A 42 23.43 13.88 -6.90
N ALA A 43 22.86 13.64 -5.73
CA ALA A 43 23.27 12.56 -4.83
C ALA A 43 22.90 11.17 -5.36
N ALA A 44 21.80 11.03 -6.11
CA ALA A 44 21.31 9.74 -6.57
C ALA A 44 21.88 9.32 -7.93
N ALA A 45 22.12 10.26 -8.85
CA ALA A 45 22.50 9.97 -10.23
C ALA A 45 23.74 9.07 -10.38
N PRO A 46 24.85 9.26 -9.63
CA PRO A 46 26.05 8.42 -9.81
C PRO A 46 25.80 6.93 -9.57
N SER A 47 25.01 6.59 -8.55
CA SER A 47 24.69 5.19 -8.22
C SER A 47 23.75 4.52 -9.22
N LEU A 48 23.11 5.31 -10.10
CA LEU A 48 22.14 4.84 -11.09
C LEU A 48 22.69 4.86 -12.54
N GLY A 49 23.97 5.10 -12.71
CA GLY A 49 24.59 5.16 -14.04
C GLY A 49 24.38 6.50 -14.76
N ASN A 50 24.19 7.58 -13.99
CA ASN A 50 24.00 8.95 -14.47
C ASN A 50 22.84 9.10 -15.49
N PRO A 51 21.61 8.73 -15.11
CA PRO A 51 20.45 8.98 -15.94
C PRO A 51 20.21 10.48 -16.11
N ALA A 52 19.38 10.88 -17.09
CA ALA A 52 18.94 12.27 -17.21
C ALA A 52 18.29 12.75 -15.91
N THR A 53 18.56 13.99 -15.52
CA THR A 53 18.03 14.59 -14.30
C THR A 53 17.26 15.86 -14.60
N GLY A 54 16.19 16.14 -13.85
CA GLY A 54 15.41 17.37 -14.00
C GLY A 54 14.40 17.54 -12.87
N THR A 55 13.88 18.76 -12.75
CA THR A 55 12.92 19.13 -11.70
C THR A 55 11.49 19.26 -12.20
N ASP A 56 11.25 19.13 -13.52
CA ASP A 56 9.94 19.16 -14.17
C ASP A 56 9.62 17.79 -14.75
N ALA A 57 8.71 17.08 -14.11
CA ALA A 57 8.34 15.72 -14.51
C ALA A 57 7.65 15.68 -15.88
N ALA A 58 6.81 16.65 -16.21
CA ALA A 58 6.07 16.68 -17.47
C ALA A 58 7.00 16.94 -18.66
N LYS A 59 7.94 17.88 -18.52
CA LYS A 59 8.96 18.17 -19.51
C LYS A 59 9.84 16.94 -19.75
N MET A 60 10.38 16.37 -18.69
CA MET A 60 11.24 15.19 -18.79
C MET A 60 10.53 14.00 -19.43
N ALA A 61 9.27 13.73 -19.03
CA ALA A 61 8.50 12.62 -19.58
C ALA A 61 8.29 12.76 -21.12
N LYS A 62 8.05 13.98 -21.61
CA LYS A 62 7.95 14.27 -23.05
C LYS A 62 9.26 14.03 -23.81
N GLU A 63 10.39 14.36 -23.19
CA GLU A 63 11.73 14.21 -23.78
C GLU A 63 12.17 12.74 -23.77
N ILE A 64 12.03 12.05 -22.64
CA ILE A 64 12.49 10.67 -22.42
C ILE A 64 11.58 9.64 -23.06
N LYS A 65 10.25 9.88 -23.05
CA LYS A 65 9.20 8.94 -23.47
C LYS A 65 9.40 7.56 -22.82
N PRO A 66 9.30 7.48 -21.49
CA PRO A 66 9.59 6.24 -20.77
C PRO A 66 8.55 5.16 -21.08
N ASP A 67 8.98 3.90 -21.14
CA ASP A 67 8.07 2.75 -21.17
C ASP A 67 7.38 2.56 -19.82
N VAL A 68 8.10 2.85 -18.72
CA VAL A 68 7.59 2.79 -17.34
C VAL A 68 7.79 4.15 -16.67
N PHE A 69 6.68 4.73 -16.20
CA PHE A 69 6.68 5.95 -15.39
C PHE A 69 6.45 5.56 -13.92
N CYS A 70 7.47 5.68 -13.09
CA CYS A 70 7.37 5.37 -11.66
C CYS A 70 7.39 6.65 -10.83
N PHE A 71 6.47 6.79 -9.87
CA PHE A 71 6.50 7.95 -8.98
C PHE A 71 6.32 7.58 -7.50
N CYS A 72 7.19 8.14 -6.68
CA CYS A 72 7.27 7.96 -5.23
C CYS A 72 7.07 9.31 -4.53
N THR A 73 5.98 9.97 -4.86
CA THR A 73 5.62 11.31 -4.42
C THR A 73 4.55 11.28 -3.32
N MET A 74 4.28 12.44 -2.74
CA MET A 74 3.18 12.61 -1.79
C MET A 74 1.83 12.28 -2.43
N PRO A 75 0.84 11.81 -1.64
CA PRO A 75 -0.42 11.31 -2.20
C PRO A 75 -1.28 12.37 -2.92
N HIS A 76 -1.17 13.63 -2.57
CA HIS A 76 -2.01 14.71 -3.12
C HIS A 76 -1.73 15.08 -4.59
N ILE A 77 -0.66 14.55 -5.21
CA ILE A 77 -0.32 14.85 -6.63
C ILE A 77 -0.45 13.62 -7.53
N ARG A 78 -1.15 12.56 -7.08
CA ARG A 78 -1.23 11.29 -7.84
C ARG A 78 -1.93 11.45 -9.16
N THR A 79 -3.02 12.19 -9.19
CA THR A 79 -3.80 12.43 -10.42
C THR A 79 -2.94 13.13 -11.48
N ASP A 80 -2.14 14.12 -11.10
CA ASP A 80 -1.28 14.82 -12.04
C ASP A 80 -0.15 13.93 -12.56
N MET A 81 0.47 13.14 -11.68
CA MET A 81 1.51 12.19 -12.08
C MET A 81 0.97 11.10 -13.02
N LEU A 82 -0.23 10.58 -12.77
CA LEU A 82 -0.85 9.60 -13.66
C LEU A 82 -1.20 10.21 -15.02
N LYS A 83 -1.69 11.46 -15.06
CA LYS A 83 -1.91 12.18 -16.33
C LYS A 83 -0.62 12.31 -17.13
N ILE A 84 0.48 12.73 -16.50
CA ILE A 84 1.79 12.81 -17.15
C ILE A 84 2.20 11.46 -17.75
N ALA A 85 2.01 10.35 -17.00
CA ALA A 85 2.32 9.01 -17.48
C ALA A 85 1.50 8.64 -18.74
N VAL A 86 0.20 8.94 -18.73
CA VAL A 86 -0.70 8.69 -19.87
C VAL A 86 -0.33 9.57 -21.07
N ASP A 87 -0.12 10.86 -20.84
CA ASP A 87 0.16 11.85 -21.89
C ASP A 87 1.51 11.61 -22.59
N CYS A 88 2.50 11.06 -21.90
CA CYS A 88 3.77 10.70 -22.52
C CYS A 88 3.77 9.34 -23.22
N GLY A 89 2.67 8.59 -23.17
CA GLY A 89 2.50 7.29 -23.80
C GLY A 89 3.20 6.14 -23.07
N ALA A 90 3.40 6.24 -21.75
CA ALA A 90 3.97 5.16 -20.97
C ALA A 90 3.10 3.90 -21.06
N LYS A 91 3.74 2.74 -21.15
CA LYS A 91 3.07 1.43 -21.18
C LYS A 91 2.63 0.99 -19.79
N MET A 92 3.37 1.44 -18.78
CA MET A 92 3.12 1.12 -17.38
C MET A 92 3.37 2.32 -16.49
N VAL A 93 2.53 2.46 -15.46
CA VAL A 93 2.76 3.36 -14.34
C VAL A 93 2.93 2.54 -13.06
N ALA A 94 3.89 2.90 -12.23
CA ALA A 94 4.09 2.31 -10.91
C ALA A 94 4.15 3.42 -9.85
N PHE A 95 3.46 3.25 -8.72
CA PHE A 95 3.44 4.29 -7.70
C PHE A 95 3.23 3.76 -6.29
N GLU A 96 3.61 4.60 -5.32
CA GLU A 96 3.49 4.30 -3.90
C GLU A 96 2.03 4.38 -3.42
N LYS A 97 1.72 3.55 -2.44
CA LYS A 97 0.44 3.59 -1.71
C LYS A 97 0.31 4.90 -0.87
N PRO A 98 -0.90 5.31 -0.43
CA PRO A 98 -2.20 4.77 -0.81
C PRO A 98 -2.55 5.11 -2.27
N VAL A 99 -3.56 4.47 -2.83
CA VAL A 99 -4.06 4.80 -4.18
C VAL A 99 -4.46 6.26 -4.26
N ALA A 100 -5.27 6.71 -3.31
CA ALA A 100 -5.77 8.07 -3.19
C ALA A 100 -6.09 8.39 -1.72
N LEU A 101 -6.30 9.67 -1.41
CA LEU A 101 -6.75 10.14 -0.09
C LEU A 101 -8.28 10.20 0.02
N SER A 102 -9.00 10.25 -1.09
CA SER A 102 -10.45 10.24 -1.14
C SER A 102 -10.98 9.30 -2.22
N MET A 103 -12.25 8.91 -2.09
CA MET A 103 -12.89 8.06 -3.10
C MET A 103 -13.05 8.78 -4.43
N ASN A 104 -13.34 10.09 -4.44
CA ASN A 104 -13.48 10.86 -5.67
C ASN A 104 -12.16 10.89 -6.47
N GLU A 105 -11.02 11.06 -5.79
CA GLU A 105 -9.71 10.96 -6.42
C GLU A 105 -9.46 9.53 -6.95
N ALA A 106 -9.77 8.51 -6.15
CA ALA A 106 -9.62 7.12 -6.58
C ALA A 106 -10.43 6.78 -7.83
N LEU A 107 -11.68 7.28 -7.93
CA LEU A 107 -12.54 7.14 -9.12
C LEU A 107 -11.95 7.88 -10.34
N THR A 108 -11.38 9.06 -10.12
CA THR A 108 -10.67 9.80 -11.18
C THR A 108 -9.48 9.01 -11.71
N LEU A 109 -8.64 8.47 -10.82
CA LEU A 109 -7.50 7.62 -11.19
C LEU A 109 -7.96 6.37 -11.93
N LYS A 110 -9.04 5.72 -11.43
CA LYS A 110 -9.63 4.55 -12.10
C LYS A 110 -10.08 4.87 -13.53
N SER A 111 -10.78 6.00 -13.71
CA SER A 111 -11.22 6.45 -15.04
C SER A 111 -10.04 6.70 -15.99
N LEU A 112 -8.94 7.28 -15.50
CA LEU A 112 -7.73 7.49 -16.30
C LEU A 112 -7.07 6.17 -16.70
N VAL A 113 -6.94 5.22 -15.76
CA VAL A 113 -6.37 3.88 -16.04
C VAL A 113 -7.24 3.12 -17.03
N ASP A 114 -8.56 3.08 -16.82
CA ASP A 114 -9.48 2.33 -17.66
C ASP A 114 -9.52 2.89 -19.09
N LYS A 115 -9.55 4.24 -19.25
CA LYS A 115 -9.62 4.88 -20.56
C LYS A 115 -8.32 4.79 -21.34
N SER A 116 -7.18 4.87 -20.67
CA SER A 116 -5.87 4.80 -21.33
C SER A 116 -5.39 3.38 -21.60
N GLY A 117 -5.89 2.40 -20.85
CA GLY A 117 -5.41 1.02 -20.87
C GLY A 117 -3.99 0.84 -20.33
N ILE A 118 -3.43 1.87 -19.66
CA ILE A 118 -2.10 1.80 -19.06
C ILE A 118 -2.05 0.73 -17.97
N LYS A 119 -1.01 -0.10 -17.98
CA LYS A 119 -0.78 -1.04 -16.89
C LYS A 119 -0.38 -0.27 -15.63
N ALA A 120 -1.13 -0.41 -14.54
CA ALA A 120 -0.89 0.36 -13.32
C ALA A 120 -0.61 -0.56 -12.11
N VAL A 121 0.49 -0.29 -11.40
CA VAL A 121 0.98 -1.06 -10.24
C VAL A 121 1.06 -0.14 -9.03
N VAL A 122 0.51 -0.58 -7.89
CA VAL A 122 0.56 0.14 -6.61
C VAL A 122 1.44 -0.63 -5.63
N SER A 123 2.35 0.06 -4.96
CA SER A 123 3.41 -0.57 -4.16
C SER A 123 2.90 -1.17 -2.86
N HIS A 124 2.47 -2.44 -2.91
CA HIS A 124 2.22 -3.31 -1.75
C HIS A 124 3.26 -4.45 -1.71
N GLN A 125 4.54 -4.08 -1.79
CA GLN A 125 5.67 -4.99 -2.03
C GLN A 125 5.90 -6.04 -0.94
N HIS A 126 5.34 -5.89 0.29
CA HIS A 126 5.48 -6.92 1.33
C HIS A 126 4.79 -8.24 0.99
N ARG A 127 3.92 -8.28 -0.04
CA ARG A 127 3.43 -9.56 -0.60
C ARG A 127 4.58 -10.47 -1.08
N TYR A 128 5.76 -9.91 -1.34
CA TYR A 128 6.96 -10.64 -1.77
C TYR A 128 7.86 -11.06 -0.61
N GLY A 129 7.60 -10.56 0.60
CA GLY A 129 8.33 -10.98 1.81
C GLY A 129 8.11 -12.47 2.11
N ALA A 130 9.18 -13.21 2.38
CA ALA A 130 9.13 -14.66 2.56
C ALA A 130 8.15 -15.07 3.68
N HIS A 131 8.10 -14.33 4.78
CA HIS A 131 7.19 -14.60 5.91
C HIS A 131 5.72 -14.31 5.56
N TYR A 132 5.43 -13.29 4.76
CA TYR A 132 4.09 -13.02 4.24
C TYR A 132 3.64 -14.11 3.27
N ARG A 133 4.52 -14.53 2.36
CA ARG A 133 4.24 -15.61 1.41
C ARG A 133 4.03 -16.93 2.12
N LYS A 134 4.74 -17.17 3.23
CA LYS A 134 4.54 -18.38 4.04
C LYS A 134 3.12 -18.48 4.61
N ILE A 135 2.54 -17.38 5.07
CA ILE A 135 1.14 -17.38 5.49
C ILE A 135 0.21 -17.66 4.30
N LYS A 136 0.50 -17.08 3.12
CA LYS A 136 -0.29 -17.35 1.92
C LYS A 136 -0.27 -18.83 1.54
N GLU A 137 0.90 -19.48 1.60
CA GLU A 137 1.05 -20.93 1.38
C GLU A 137 0.23 -21.75 2.37
N ILE A 138 0.24 -21.38 3.66
CA ILE A 138 -0.53 -22.08 4.70
C ILE A 138 -2.05 -21.93 4.45
N VAL A 139 -2.50 -20.74 4.06
CA VAL A 139 -3.91 -20.48 3.71
C VAL A 139 -4.31 -21.34 2.49
N GLU A 140 -3.47 -21.37 1.46
CA GLU A 140 -3.72 -22.10 0.21
C GLU A 140 -3.61 -23.62 0.36
N SER A 141 -2.86 -24.11 1.35
CA SER A 141 -2.78 -25.55 1.63
C SER A 141 -4.09 -26.13 2.17
N GLY A 142 -5.00 -25.29 2.69
CA GLY A 142 -6.22 -25.73 3.34
C GLY A 142 -6.03 -26.19 4.81
N ASP A 143 -4.82 -26.11 5.36
CA ASP A 143 -4.51 -26.55 6.72
C ASP A 143 -5.25 -25.74 7.83
N LEU A 144 -5.81 -24.60 7.48
CA LEU A 144 -6.62 -23.78 8.38
C LEU A 144 -8.11 -24.17 8.36
N GLY A 145 -8.52 -25.09 7.48
CA GLY A 145 -9.93 -25.38 7.22
C GLY A 145 -10.61 -24.21 6.48
N ARG A 146 -11.90 -24.00 6.74
CA ARG A 146 -12.64 -22.88 6.18
C ARG A 146 -12.21 -21.60 6.90
N ILE A 147 -11.75 -20.60 6.15
CA ILE A 147 -11.39 -19.30 6.72
C ILE A 147 -12.66 -18.59 7.20
N GLU A 148 -12.62 -18.09 8.43
CA GLU A 148 -13.75 -17.42 9.08
C GLU A 148 -13.49 -15.94 9.35
N MET A 149 -12.24 -15.60 9.69
CA MET A 149 -11.87 -14.24 10.06
C MET A 149 -10.42 -13.92 9.68
N ILE A 150 -10.18 -12.67 9.28
CA ILE A 150 -8.84 -12.12 9.14
C ILE A 150 -8.77 -10.84 9.97
N TYR A 151 -7.87 -10.85 10.95
CA TYR A 151 -7.60 -9.70 11.79
C TYR A 151 -6.29 -9.03 11.37
N ALA A 152 -6.28 -7.70 11.26
CA ALA A 152 -5.08 -6.94 10.99
C ALA A 152 -4.98 -5.71 11.90
N SER A 153 -3.81 -5.47 12.46
CA SER A 153 -3.55 -4.29 13.28
C SER A 153 -2.21 -3.65 12.95
N ALA A 154 -2.16 -2.34 13.06
CA ALA A 154 -0.94 -1.55 12.88
C ALA A 154 -0.93 -0.37 13.86
N THR A 155 0.13 -0.19 14.63
CA THR A 155 0.30 1.01 15.47
C THR A 155 0.61 2.27 14.64
N GLY A 156 1.00 2.10 13.37
CA GLY A 156 1.17 3.18 12.40
C GLY A 156 -0.15 3.84 11.97
N TRP A 157 -0.05 5.07 11.49
CA TRP A 157 -1.18 5.89 11.09
C TRP A 157 -1.94 5.31 9.88
N MET A 158 -3.24 5.61 9.79
CA MET A 158 -4.14 5.13 8.73
C MET A 158 -3.55 5.27 7.32
N THR A 159 -3.15 6.48 6.92
CA THR A 159 -2.64 6.75 5.57
C THR A 159 -1.30 6.05 5.28
N HIS A 160 -0.51 5.75 6.32
CA HIS A 160 0.72 4.99 6.16
C HIS A 160 0.47 3.48 6.09
N MET A 161 -0.45 2.94 6.90
CA MET A 161 -0.48 1.50 7.16
C MET A 161 -1.78 0.81 6.74
N MET A 162 -2.95 1.47 6.85
CA MET A 162 -4.23 0.78 6.67
C MET A 162 -4.40 0.21 5.27
N SER A 163 -3.89 0.90 4.23
CA SER A 163 -3.91 0.38 2.87
C SER A 163 -3.12 -0.92 2.71
N HIS A 164 -2.00 -1.07 3.43
CA HIS A 164 -1.23 -2.32 3.47
C HIS A 164 -2.02 -3.43 4.17
N MET A 165 -2.59 -3.12 5.34
CA MET A 165 -3.36 -4.11 6.11
C MET A 165 -4.53 -4.65 5.30
N VAL A 166 -5.34 -3.78 4.72
CA VAL A 166 -6.49 -4.16 3.89
C VAL A 166 -6.06 -4.93 2.63
N ASP A 167 -4.96 -4.51 1.98
CA ASP A 167 -4.44 -5.20 0.80
C ASP A 167 -4.03 -6.64 1.11
N TYR A 168 -3.32 -6.87 2.21
CA TYR A 168 -2.87 -8.20 2.60
C TYR A 168 -4.02 -9.08 3.12
N MET A 169 -5.01 -8.49 3.82
CA MET A 169 -6.23 -9.20 4.19
C MET A 169 -6.97 -9.71 2.95
N ARG A 170 -7.15 -8.86 1.93
CA ARG A 170 -7.76 -9.25 0.66
C ARG A 170 -6.94 -10.31 -0.05
N TRP A 171 -5.62 -10.18 -0.08
CA TRP A 171 -4.73 -11.16 -0.68
C TRP A 171 -4.82 -12.53 -0.03
N TYR A 172 -4.82 -12.61 1.29
CA TYR A 172 -5.02 -13.87 2.01
C TYR A 172 -6.41 -14.44 1.78
N ASN A 173 -7.43 -13.61 1.62
CA ASN A 173 -8.79 -14.03 1.28
C ASN A 173 -9.02 -14.26 -0.24
N GLY A 174 -7.98 -14.50 -1.02
CA GLY A 174 -8.11 -14.75 -2.46
C GLY A 174 -8.59 -13.56 -3.30
N ASN A 175 -8.45 -12.33 -2.79
CA ASN A 175 -8.95 -11.08 -3.36
C ASN A 175 -10.49 -11.04 -3.55
N VAL A 176 -11.23 -11.82 -2.76
CA VAL A 176 -12.69 -11.77 -2.75
C VAL A 176 -13.17 -10.35 -2.44
N GLU A 177 -14.25 -9.93 -3.12
CA GLU A 177 -14.84 -8.59 -2.96
C GLU A 177 -15.48 -8.45 -1.58
N ALA A 178 -15.39 -7.24 -1.04
CA ALA A 178 -16.12 -6.87 0.16
C ALA A 178 -17.53 -6.38 -0.23
N GLU A 179 -18.55 -6.77 0.55
CA GLU A 179 -19.93 -6.37 0.32
C GLU A 179 -20.28 -5.11 1.10
N TRP A 180 -19.76 -5.00 2.32
CA TRP A 180 -19.99 -3.85 3.18
C TRP A 180 -18.91 -3.70 4.24
N VAL A 181 -18.85 -2.50 4.81
CA VAL A 181 -17.94 -2.17 5.91
C VAL A 181 -18.67 -1.40 7.01
N MET A 182 -18.15 -1.49 8.23
CA MET A 182 -18.49 -0.61 9.36
C MET A 182 -17.20 -0.05 9.94
N GLY A 183 -17.23 1.17 10.47
CA GLY A 183 -16.03 1.80 10.99
C GLY A 183 -16.26 2.77 12.14
N GLN A 184 -15.19 3.01 12.87
CA GLN A 184 -15.07 4.02 13.90
C GLN A 184 -13.73 4.73 13.77
N ALA A 185 -13.74 6.05 13.85
CA ALA A 185 -12.53 6.87 13.90
C ALA A 185 -12.59 7.81 15.11
N ALA A 186 -11.41 8.15 15.65
CA ALA A 186 -11.31 9.01 16.82
C ALA A 186 -10.00 9.83 16.81
N GLY A 187 -10.10 11.08 17.27
CA GLY A 187 -9.00 12.04 17.36
C GLY A 187 -8.56 12.61 16.01
N LYS A 188 -8.04 13.83 16.02
CA LYS A 188 -7.67 14.54 14.79
C LYS A 188 -6.29 15.19 14.83
N SER A 189 -5.43 14.78 15.76
CA SER A 189 -4.11 15.42 15.94
C SER A 189 -3.20 15.28 14.71
N LYS A 190 -3.43 14.28 13.84
CA LYS A 190 -2.66 13.99 12.62
C LYS A 190 -3.37 14.28 11.30
N LEU A 191 -4.57 14.85 11.32
CA LEU A 191 -5.31 15.13 10.10
C LEU A 191 -4.74 16.30 9.26
N SER A 192 -3.85 17.10 9.84
CA SER A 192 -3.17 18.21 9.15
C SER A 192 -1.76 17.86 8.66
N ASP A 193 -1.29 16.64 8.91
CA ASP A 193 0.01 16.14 8.44
C ASP A 193 0.00 15.88 6.92
N ASN A 194 1.17 15.75 6.33
CA ASN A 194 1.33 15.35 4.91
C ASN A 194 0.71 13.97 4.59
N HIS A 195 0.49 13.15 5.60
CA HIS A 195 -0.24 11.89 5.54
C HIS A 195 -1.42 11.95 6.53
N PRO A 196 -2.50 12.66 6.15
CA PRO A 196 -3.60 12.95 7.07
C PRO A 196 -4.24 11.66 7.59
N SER A 197 -4.37 11.57 8.91
CA SER A 197 -4.91 10.38 9.58
C SER A 197 -5.65 10.77 10.85
N PRO A 198 -6.77 10.11 11.21
CA PRO A 198 -7.28 10.18 12.56
C PRO A 198 -6.26 9.55 13.52
N ASP A 199 -6.35 9.84 14.81
CA ASP A 199 -5.45 9.25 15.82
C ASP A 199 -5.64 7.74 15.92
N PHE A 200 -6.87 7.28 15.71
CA PHE A 200 -7.23 5.87 15.65
C PHE A 200 -8.37 5.65 14.67
N ILE A 201 -8.34 4.54 13.96
CA ILE A 201 -9.42 4.05 13.12
C ILE A 201 -9.51 2.54 13.19
N ALA A 202 -10.74 2.02 13.29
CA ALA A 202 -11.04 0.60 13.23
C ALA A 202 -12.17 0.35 12.23
N GLY A 203 -12.18 -0.85 11.64
CA GLY A 203 -13.24 -1.26 10.72
C GLY A 203 -13.51 -2.75 10.74
N ILE A 204 -14.78 -3.09 10.50
CA ILE A 204 -15.27 -4.43 10.19
C ILE A 204 -15.54 -4.49 8.70
N ILE A 205 -15.13 -5.56 8.05
CA ILE A 205 -15.29 -5.80 6.62
C ILE A 205 -16.03 -7.12 6.44
N GLN A 206 -17.14 -7.13 5.71
CA GLN A 206 -17.81 -8.35 5.30
C GLN A 206 -17.40 -8.68 3.86
N PHE A 207 -16.78 -9.82 3.65
CA PHE A 207 -16.47 -10.33 2.32
C PHE A 207 -17.59 -11.22 1.78
N ALA A 208 -17.74 -11.28 0.45
CA ALA A 208 -18.81 -12.02 -0.24
C ALA A 208 -18.78 -13.54 0.00
N ASN A 209 -17.63 -14.08 0.40
CA ASN A 209 -17.48 -15.50 0.77
C ASN A 209 -17.81 -15.79 2.25
N GLY A 210 -18.34 -14.82 2.98
CA GLY A 210 -18.68 -14.96 4.40
C GLY A 210 -17.52 -14.68 5.37
N VAL A 211 -16.29 -14.53 4.91
CA VAL A 211 -15.15 -14.17 5.75
C VAL A 211 -15.33 -12.76 6.32
N ARG A 212 -15.02 -12.58 7.60
CA ARG A 212 -15.03 -11.28 8.27
C ARG A 212 -13.61 -10.72 8.36
N GLY A 213 -13.44 -9.46 8.01
CA GLY A 213 -12.21 -8.71 8.24
C GLY A 213 -12.37 -7.78 9.43
N ILE A 214 -11.34 -7.66 10.25
CA ILE A 214 -11.25 -6.62 11.30
C ILE A 214 -9.90 -5.94 11.13
N VAL A 215 -9.90 -4.61 11.02
CA VAL A 215 -8.67 -3.82 10.84
C VAL A 215 -8.64 -2.66 11.82
N GLU A 216 -7.47 -2.45 12.44
CA GLU A 216 -7.23 -1.36 13.38
C GLU A 216 -5.90 -0.66 13.05
N CYS A 217 -5.91 0.67 13.03
CA CYS A 217 -4.71 1.48 12.78
C CYS A 217 -4.64 2.69 13.72
N GLY A 218 -3.41 3.03 14.10
CA GLY A 218 -3.12 4.22 14.89
C GLY A 218 -2.92 3.97 16.38
N ALA A 219 -3.01 5.01 17.19
CA ALA A 219 -2.64 5.01 18.61
C ALA A 219 -3.46 4.06 19.49
N GLY A 220 -4.66 3.64 19.02
CA GLY A 220 -5.51 2.68 19.74
C GLY A 220 -5.33 1.23 19.30
N ALA A 221 -4.54 0.98 18.27
CA ALA A 221 -4.28 -0.38 17.82
C ALA A 221 -3.43 -1.14 18.86
N PRO A 222 -3.67 -2.46 19.05
CA PRO A 222 -2.90 -3.25 19.99
C PRO A 222 -1.40 -3.21 19.73
N ASP A 223 -0.61 -3.06 20.78
CA ASP A 223 0.84 -3.09 20.69
C ASP A 223 1.35 -4.50 20.33
N GLN A 224 2.52 -4.53 19.74
CA GLN A 224 3.28 -5.74 19.45
C GLN A 224 4.63 -5.63 20.17
N PRO A 225 4.71 -6.03 21.43
CA PRO A 225 5.90 -5.82 22.26
C PRO A 225 7.13 -6.55 21.74
N GLU A 226 6.95 -7.63 20.99
CA GLU A 226 8.00 -8.39 20.30
C GLU A 226 8.67 -7.64 19.14
N VAL A 227 8.08 -6.52 18.70
CA VAL A 227 8.63 -5.68 17.62
C VAL A 227 9.09 -4.35 18.17
N ALA A 228 10.38 -4.06 18.08
CA ALA A 228 10.97 -2.86 18.67
C ALA A 228 10.58 -1.56 17.95
N LYS A 229 10.48 -1.58 16.62
CA LYS A 229 10.23 -0.36 15.81
C LYS A 229 8.73 -0.18 15.58
N TRP A 230 8.17 0.93 16.03
CA TRP A 230 6.74 1.24 15.96
C TRP A 230 6.12 1.05 14.56
N TRP A 231 6.79 1.51 13.52
CA TRP A 231 6.31 1.38 12.15
C TRP A 231 6.31 -0.06 11.62
N GLY A 232 7.01 -0.95 12.30
CA GLY A 232 7.02 -2.38 12.02
C GLY A 232 6.04 -3.19 12.90
N LYS A 233 5.35 -2.53 13.82
CA LYS A 233 4.38 -3.16 14.72
C LYS A 233 3.05 -3.40 14.01
N ASN A 234 3.06 -4.33 13.07
CA ASN A 234 1.91 -4.71 12.27
C ASN A 234 1.73 -6.21 12.35
N ARG A 235 0.49 -6.63 12.60
CA ARG A 235 0.09 -8.04 12.68
C ARG A 235 -1.03 -8.32 11.71
N ILE A 236 -0.98 -9.48 11.06
CA ILE A 236 -2.12 -10.03 10.31
C ILE A 236 -2.27 -11.48 10.73
N CYS A 237 -3.47 -11.84 11.18
CA CYS A 237 -3.83 -13.19 11.60
C CYS A 237 -5.00 -13.68 10.74
N VAL A 238 -4.82 -14.84 10.10
CA VAL A 238 -5.86 -15.55 9.36
C VAL A 238 -6.33 -16.71 10.24
N GLN A 239 -7.61 -16.73 10.56
CA GLN A 239 -8.24 -17.73 11.40
C GLN A 239 -9.27 -18.53 10.63
N GLY A 240 -9.15 -19.85 10.70
CA GLY A 240 -10.10 -20.80 10.13
C GLY A 240 -10.64 -21.74 11.17
N THR A 241 -11.45 -22.71 10.73
CA THR A 241 -12.08 -23.72 11.61
C THR A 241 -11.08 -24.67 12.26
N ASP A 242 -9.94 -24.91 11.61
CA ASP A 242 -8.99 -25.97 11.99
C ASP A 242 -7.64 -25.40 12.45
N GLY A 243 -7.54 -24.08 12.55
CA GLY A 243 -6.33 -23.42 13.02
C GLY A 243 -6.22 -21.96 12.64
N PHE A 244 -5.05 -21.38 12.92
CA PHE A 244 -4.73 -20.03 12.52
C PHE A 244 -3.28 -19.90 12.04
N ALA A 245 -3.02 -18.85 11.28
CA ALA A 245 -1.68 -18.43 10.91
C ALA A 245 -1.55 -16.91 11.01
N GLU A 246 -0.44 -16.42 11.52
CA GLU A 246 -0.19 -14.99 11.68
C GLU A 246 1.22 -14.60 11.26
N VAL A 247 1.34 -13.36 10.79
CA VAL A 247 2.59 -12.71 10.42
C VAL A 247 2.71 -11.36 11.10
N LEU A 248 3.92 -11.06 11.57
CA LEU A 248 4.32 -9.73 11.99
C LEU A 248 5.30 -9.15 10.98
N THR A 249 5.16 -7.90 10.62
CA THR A 249 6.03 -7.27 9.60
C THR A 249 7.52 -7.42 9.94
N ASN A 250 7.89 -7.30 11.20
CA ASN A 250 9.29 -7.45 11.68
C ASN A 250 9.41 -8.42 12.87
N GLY A 251 8.55 -9.42 12.95
CA GLY A 251 8.53 -10.38 14.05
C GLY A 251 8.35 -11.83 13.59
N GLY A 252 8.50 -12.10 12.27
CA GLY A 252 8.35 -13.45 11.77
C GLY A 252 6.90 -13.88 11.57
N TRP A 253 6.67 -15.19 11.65
CA TRP A 253 5.37 -15.80 11.45
C TRP A 253 5.19 -17.03 12.34
N ARG A 254 3.95 -17.39 12.61
CA ARG A 254 3.59 -18.68 13.23
C ARG A 254 2.25 -19.20 12.72
N SER A 255 2.05 -20.51 12.86
CA SER A 255 0.76 -21.14 12.66
C SER A 255 0.51 -22.23 13.69
N VAL A 256 -0.75 -22.47 13.97
CA VAL A 256 -1.24 -23.57 14.79
C VAL A 256 -2.31 -24.31 13.99
N THR A 257 -2.07 -25.57 13.66
CA THR A 257 -2.94 -26.42 12.85
C THR A 257 -2.89 -27.84 13.39
N ALA A 258 -3.61 -28.78 12.78
CA ALA A 258 -3.49 -30.20 13.09
C ALA A 258 -2.06 -30.76 12.92
N LYS A 259 -1.22 -30.08 12.13
CA LYS A 259 0.21 -30.41 11.97
C LYS A 259 1.10 -29.94 13.13
N GLY A 260 0.52 -29.29 14.12
CA GLY A 260 1.22 -28.72 15.27
C GLY A 260 1.48 -27.23 15.18
N VAL A 261 2.42 -26.75 15.97
CA VAL A 261 2.84 -25.34 16.01
C VAL A 261 4.09 -25.17 15.13
N LEU A 262 3.96 -24.38 14.09
CA LEU A 262 5.08 -23.99 13.23
C LEU A 262 5.36 -22.50 13.39
N LYS A 263 6.61 -22.10 13.30
CA LYS A 263 7.04 -20.70 13.35
C LYS A 263 8.30 -20.48 12.53
N GLY A 264 8.55 -19.25 12.15
CA GLY A 264 9.78 -18.86 11.46
C GLY A 264 10.06 -17.38 11.60
N GLU A 265 11.30 -17.03 11.39
CA GLU A 265 11.77 -15.66 11.38
C GLU A 265 11.29 -14.92 10.13
N GLY A 266 11.25 -13.60 10.21
CA GLY A 266 10.95 -12.74 9.08
C GLY A 266 10.97 -11.27 9.49
N ALA A 267 11.47 -10.46 8.58
CA ALA A 267 11.47 -9.02 8.71
C ALA A 267 11.32 -8.38 7.32
N MET A 268 10.80 -7.17 7.29
CA MET A 268 10.73 -6.37 6.08
C MET A 268 12.14 -6.12 5.54
N ASN A 269 12.38 -6.53 4.31
CA ASN A 269 13.65 -6.34 3.63
C ASN A 269 13.43 -5.95 2.17
N TYR A 270 13.63 -4.67 1.87
CA TYR A 270 13.44 -4.15 0.51
C TYR A 270 14.39 -4.76 -0.51
N ASP A 271 15.60 -5.15 -0.11
CA ASP A 271 16.57 -5.75 -1.02
C ASP A 271 16.13 -7.15 -1.46
N LEU A 272 15.31 -7.83 -0.66
CA LEU A 272 14.73 -9.13 -0.99
C LEU A 272 13.33 -9.03 -1.61
N ASP A 273 12.51 -8.07 -1.18
CA ASP A 273 11.12 -7.93 -1.61
C ASP A 273 11.00 -7.22 -2.97
N MET A 274 11.86 -6.24 -3.25
CA MET A 274 11.79 -5.44 -4.48
C MET A 274 12.19 -6.18 -5.76
N PRO A 275 13.21 -7.04 -5.82
CA PRO A 275 13.55 -7.74 -7.06
C PRO A 275 12.40 -8.55 -7.66
N PRO A 276 11.69 -9.43 -6.93
CA PRO A 276 10.55 -10.15 -7.49
C PRO A 276 9.36 -9.22 -7.81
N TYR A 277 9.14 -8.15 -7.05
CA TYR A 277 8.13 -7.13 -7.36
C TYR A 277 8.41 -6.45 -8.71
N ILE A 278 9.65 -6.06 -8.98
CA ILE A 278 10.04 -5.47 -10.27
C ILE A 278 10.02 -6.52 -11.40
N GLN A 279 10.39 -7.78 -11.12
CA GLN A 279 10.34 -8.83 -12.13
C GLN A 279 8.91 -9.08 -12.62
N GLU A 280 7.90 -9.08 -11.75
CA GLU A 280 6.50 -9.22 -12.19
C GLU A 280 6.02 -8.05 -13.08
N MET A 281 6.59 -6.84 -12.95
CA MET A 281 6.33 -5.76 -13.89
C MET A 281 6.88 -6.08 -15.29
N ALA A 282 8.08 -6.66 -15.37
CA ALA A 282 8.63 -7.13 -16.64
C ALA A 282 7.75 -8.24 -17.25
N ASP A 283 7.34 -9.20 -16.43
CA ASP A 283 6.48 -10.30 -16.87
C ASP A 283 5.14 -9.78 -17.42
N TRP A 284 4.56 -8.75 -16.78
CA TRP A 284 3.33 -8.15 -17.29
C TRP A 284 3.54 -7.39 -18.60
N LEU A 285 4.67 -6.72 -18.78
CA LEU A 285 4.99 -6.02 -20.02
C LEU A 285 5.30 -6.99 -21.17
N ILE A 286 5.99 -8.09 -20.89
CA ILE A 286 6.49 -9.04 -21.89
C ILE A 286 5.45 -10.11 -22.23
N ASN A 287 4.86 -10.72 -21.20
CA ASN A 287 4.05 -11.94 -21.32
C ASN A 287 2.57 -11.70 -21.03
N GLY A 288 2.18 -10.49 -20.61
CA GLY A 288 0.80 -10.20 -20.24
C GLY A 288 0.37 -10.76 -18.86
N LYS A 289 1.27 -11.38 -18.09
CA LYS A 289 0.97 -11.88 -16.75
C LYS A 289 0.70 -10.72 -15.80
N ILE A 290 -0.56 -10.55 -15.41
CA ILE A 290 -1.00 -9.44 -14.58
C ILE A 290 -0.24 -9.43 -13.25
N HIS A 291 0.32 -8.28 -12.89
CA HIS A 291 1.04 -8.08 -11.64
C HIS A 291 0.11 -8.24 -10.44
N GLN A 292 0.54 -8.96 -9.39
CA GLN A 292 -0.33 -9.20 -8.22
C GLN A 292 -0.69 -7.92 -7.44
N CYS A 293 0.18 -6.88 -7.48
CA CYS A 293 -0.09 -5.55 -6.92
C CYS A 293 -0.67 -4.59 -7.99
N ASN A 294 -1.52 -5.09 -8.92
CA ASN A 294 -2.14 -4.24 -9.93
C ASN A 294 -3.12 -3.22 -9.31
N PHE A 295 -3.37 -2.15 -10.06
CA PHE A 295 -4.24 -1.05 -9.62
C PHE A 295 -5.67 -1.52 -9.28
N ALA A 296 -6.23 -2.46 -10.03
CA ALA A 296 -7.60 -2.93 -9.78
C ALA A 296 -7.73 -3.53 -8.36
N ASN A 297 -6.77 -4.35 -7.94
CA ASN A 297 -6.74 -4.88 -6.57
C ASN A 297 -6.52 -3.78 -5.51
N ALA A 298 -5.60 -2.85 -5.76
CA ALA A 298 -5.33 -1.76 -4.84
C ALA A 298 -6.51 -0.79 -4.72
N PHE A 299 -7.22 -0.52 -5.83
CA PHE A 299 -8.43 0.28 -5.85
C PHE A 299 -9.52 -0.31 -4.94
N LYS A 300 -9.74 -1.63 -4.99
CA LYS A 300 -10.69 -2.31 -4.09
C LYS A 300 -10.30 -2.19 -2.61
N GLY A 301 -9.02 -2.20 -2.31
CA GLY A 301 -8.54 -1.87 -0.96
C GLY A 301 -8.81 -0.42 -0.57
N CYS A 302 -8.64 0.51 -1.51
CA CYS A 302 -8.95 1.94 -1.30
C CYS A 302 -10.45 2.17 -1.04
N GLU A 303 -11.35 1.47 -1.76
CA GLU A 303 -12.80 1.51 -1.50
C GLU A 303 -13.13 1.07 -0.07
N ILE A 304 -12.52 -0.01 0.42
CA ILE A 304 -12.71 -0.49 1.79
C ILE A 304 -12.27 0.57 2.81
N VAL A 305 -11.09 1.16 2.65
CA VAL A 305 -10.58 2.19 3.58
C VAL A 305 -11.50 3.41 3.61
N ASN A 306 -11.91 3.93 2.43
CA ASN A 306 -12.81 5.08 2.36
C ASN A 306 -14.22 4.73 2.87
N GLY A 307 -14.70 3.51 2.64
CA GLY A 307 -15.95 3.01 3.21
C GLY A 307 -15.94 3.00 4.73
N ILE A 308 -14.85 2.54 5.35
CA ILE A 308 -14.65 2.57 6.81
C ILE A 308 -14.67 4.02 7.33
N ILE A 309 -14.03 4.96 6.63
CA ILE A 309 -14.08 6.39 6.98
C ILE A 309 -15.51 6.92 6.88
N ARG A 310 -16.22 6.66 5.78
CA ARG A 310 -17.62 7.08 5.62
C ARG A 310 -18.50 6.52 6.71
N SER A 311 -18.34 5.24 7.05
CA SER A 311 -19.07 4.60 8.15
C SER A 311 -18.81 5.28 9.50
N SER A 312 -17.56 5.62 9.79
CA SER A 312 -17.20 6.31 11.03
C SER A 312 -17.82 7.70 11.17
N LEU A 313 -18.14 8.35 10.04
CA LEU A 313 -18.72 9.70 9.99
C LEU A 313 -20.24 9.73 9.94
N GLN A 314 -20.86 8.71 9.33
CA GLN A 314 -22.31 8.62 9.11
C GLN A 314 -23.01 7.69 10.10
N GLY A 315 -22.24 6.77 10.70
CA GLY A 315 -22.75 5.65 11.47
C GLY A 315 -23.25 4.51 10.58
N GLY A 316 -23.23 3.30 11.13
CA GLY A 316 -23.80 2.11 10.48
C GLY A 316 -22.99 1.54 9.33
N GLN A 317 -23.64 0.69 8.59
CA GLN A 317 -23.06 -0.10 7.51
C GLN A 317 -22.99 0.70 6.19
N ILE A 318 -21.86 0.67 5.54
CA ILE A 318 -21.66 1.23 4.19
C ILE A 318 -21.50 0.07 3.20
N LYS A 319 -22.39 0.01 2.22
CA LYS A 319 -22.33 -0.97 1.12
C LYS A 319 -21.22 -0.61 0.12
N LEU A 320 -20.61 -1.62 -0.45
CA LEU A 320 -19.63 -1.52 -1.53
C LEU A 320 -20.22 -2.07 -2.84
N PRO A 321 -19.80 -1.60 -4.02
CA PRO A 321 -18.75 -0.61 -4.25
C PRO A 321 -19.18 0.82 -3.89
N LEU A 322 -18.18 1.68 -3.60
CA LEU A 322 -18.43 3.10 -3.34
C LEU A 322 -18.57 3.89 -4.63
N GLY A 323 -19.55 4.80 -4.62
CA GLY A 323 -19.63 5.90 -5.58
C GLY A 323 -18.95 7.18 -5.06
N GLU A 324 -19.11 8.26 -5.84
CA GLU A 324 -18.73 9.60 -5.43
C GLU A 324 -19.33 9.99 -4.08
N GLY A 325 -18.73 10.94 -3.41
CA GLY A 325 -19.19 11.41 -2.12
C GLY A 325 -18.36 12.60 -1.62
N PRO A 326 -18.54 12.99 -0.37
CA PRO A 326 -17.72 14.02 0.24
C PRO A 326 -16.27 13.57 0.36
N ASP A 327 -15.33 14.54 0.39
CA ASP A 327 -13.93 14.25 0.65
C ASP A 327 -13.75 13.74 2.08
N GLU A 328 -13.33 12.50 2.21
CA GLU A 328 -13.28 11.77 3.47
C GLU A 328 -12.34 12.43 4.50
N ILE A 329 -11.22 12.96 4.08
CA ILE A 329 -10.27 13.64 4.98
C ILE A 329 -10.82 14.99 5.45
N THR A 330 -11.44 15.74 4.57
CA THR A 330 -12.10 17.01 4.91
C THR A 330 -13.23 16.78 5.91
N GLU A 331 -14.04 15.74 5.70
CA GLU A 331 -15.12 15.38 6.62
C GLU A 331 -14.60 14.94 8.01
N LEU A 332 -13.51 14.15 8.04
CA LEU A 332 -12.86 13.78 9.30
C LEU A 332 -12.38 15.02 10.07
N LYS A 333 -11.73 15.98 9.37
CA LYS A 333 -11.28 17.24 9.97
C LYS A 333 -12.45 18.04 10.57
N ALA A 334 -13.58 18.09 9.86
CA ALA A 334 -14.76 18.84 10.27
C ALA A 334 -15.50 18.20 11.45
N LYS A 335 -15.66 16.88 11.45
CA LYS A 335 -16.60 16.17 12.34
C LYS A 335 -15.96 15.50 13.56
N LEU A 336 -14.68 15.11 13.49
CA LEU A 336 -14.04 14.52 14.66
C LEU A 336 -13.84 15.56 15.77
N PRO A 337 -14.04 15.18 17.04
CA PRO A 337 -13.80 16.06 18.17
C PRO A 337 -12.30 16.35 18.35
N GLU A 338 -11.98 17.51 18.95
CA GLU A 338 -10.61 17.89 19.33
C GLU A 338 -10.01 16.95 20.38
N LYS A 339 -10.85 16.24 21.10
CA LYS A 339 -10.42 15.34 22.17
C LYS A 339 -9.53 14.22 21.61
N LYS A 340 -8.35 14.03 22.17
CA LYS A 340 -7.51 12.88 21.89
C LYS A 340 -8.29 11.59 22.18
N ALA A 341 -8.29 10.67 21.23
CA ALA A 341 -9.08 9.44 21.36
C ALA A 341 -8.57 8.54 22.48
N ILE A 342 -7.27 8.50 22.68
CA ILE A 342 -6.60 7.60 23.62
C ILE A 342 -5.38 8.32 24.18
N ALA A 343 -5.26 8.29 25.52
CA ALA A 343 -4.10 8.80 26.23
C ALA A 343 -2.97 7.75 26.25
N ASN A 344 -2.64 7.17 25.11
CA ASN A 344 -1.49 6.27 25.05
C ASN A 344 -0.21 7.08 25.04
N GLU A 345 0.76 6.66 25.86
CA GLU A 345 2.07 7.29 25.98
C GLU A 345 2.94 7.18 24.72
N PHE A 346 2.43 6.63 23.62
CA PHE A 346 3.06 6.59 22.31
C PHE A 346 3.49 7.96 21.77
N ASN A 347 2.91 9.04 22.28
CA ASN A 347 3.36 10.41 21.97
C ASN A 347 4.72 10.76 22.58
N LYS A 348 5.31 9.89 23.41
CA LYS A 348 6.64 10.07 24.00
C LYS A 348 7.75 9.38 23.22
N VAL A 349 7.43 8.54 22.25
CA VAL A 349 8.42 7.94 21.36
C VAL A 349 8.75 8.98 20.30
N GLU A 350 9.80 9.75 20.48
CA GLU A 350 10.43 10.51 19.41
C GLU A 350 10.79 9.52 18.30
N PHE A 351 10.19 9.69 17.13
CA PHE A 351 10.49 8.90 15.96
C PHE A 351 11.72 9.50 15.27
N PRO A 352 12.92 8.92 15.43
CA PRO A 352 14.07 9.43 14.71
C PRO A 352 13.85 9.17 13.20
N GLY A 353 13.61 10.24 12.48
CA GLY A 353 13.75 10.30 11.04
C GLY A 353 12.64 9.61 10.25
N CYS A 354 11.48 10.23 10.15
CA CYS A 354 10.63 10.12 8.96
C CYS A 354 11.07 11.15 7.92
#